data_fc2d90b61c64a34e65ba51975d3ef8f9
#
_entry.id   fc2d90b61c64a34e65ba51975d3ef8f9
#
_cell.length_a   1.000
_cell.length_b   1.000
_cell.length_c   1.000
_cell.angle_alpha   90.00
_cell.angle_beta   90.00
_cell.angle_gamma   90.00
#
_symmetry.space_group_name_H-M   'P 1'
#
loop_
_entity.id
_entity.type
_entity.pdbx_description
1 polymer ?
#
loop_
_entity_poly.entity_id
_entity_poly.type
_entity_poly.pdbx_seq_one_letter_code
_entity_poly.pdbx_strand_id
1 'polypeptide(L)'
;MGSLPQRQRVAAYAVILRDNRILLSRLSKAVTRDELWTLPGGGLDHGEDPRSAVVREVYEETGLHAEVGELARVYSAHLPGVWREGKRVDAHALRIVYDGWVPLDSPEPRVVEVDGSTAEAAWQPVGDVLNGNVPAAPLVLEALADHLPHRKQRVAAYALIVRGDRVLLTRISERGHHSGSWTLPGGGIDHGESPRSALEREVHEECGVRCEVGSLLDVHDVHFDGTAPSGRREDFHAVHLLFEATVPTDAEPRVEEVDGTTDAVAWVPLAEIEAGEIPVLDVVRHALEMKYAVAR
;
A
#
# COMPACT_ATOMS: atom_id res chain seq x y z
N MET A 1 3.22 17.38 -51.69
CA MET A 1 2.66 16.38 -50.74
C MET A 1 1.95 17.18 -49.66
N GLY A 2 0.61 17.07 -49.54
CA GLY A 2 -0.14 17.79 -48.49
C GLY A 2 0.27 17.26 -47.11
N SER A 3 0.35 18.15 -46.12
CA SER A 3 0.58 17.77 -44.74
C SER A 3 -0.59 16.88 -44.23
N LEU A 4 -0.26 15.82 -43.47
CA LEU A 4 -1.29 14.97 -42.85
C LEU A 4 -2.10 15.80 -41.84
N PRO A 5 -3.42 15.55 -41.69
CA PRO A 5 -4.20 16.19 -40.63
C PRO A 5 -3.61 15.86 -39.26
N GLN A 6 -3.36 16.88 -38.47
CA GLN A 6 -2.83 16.72 -37.09
C GLN A 6 -3.98 16.38 -36.12
N ARG A 7 -3.72 15.43 -35.24
CA ARG A 7 -4.65 14.98 -34.20
C ARG A 7 -3.93 14.82 -32.87
N GLN A 8 -4.35 15.53 -31.86
CA GLN A 8 -3.86 15.38 -30.50
C GLN A 8 -4.91 14.64 -29.66
N ARG A 9 -4.46 13.66 -28.87
CA ARG A 9 -5.31 12.94 -27.91
C ARG A 9 -4.66 12.99 -26.55
N VAL A 10 -5.46 13.34 -25.54
CA VAL A 10 -5.10 13.20 -24.13
C VAL A 10 -5.82 11.98 -23.57
N ALA A 11 -5.09 11.16 -22.83
CA ALA A 11 -5.63 9.94 -22.22
C ALA A 11 -4.99 9.73 -20.84
N ALA A 12 -5.73 9.11 -19.92
CA ALA A 12 -5.29 8.80 -18.58
C ALA A 12 -5.27 7.28 -18.36
N TYR A 13 -4.21 6.79 -17.71
CA TYR A 13 -3.93 5.37 -17.47
C TYR A 13 -3.48 5.14 -16.05
N ALA A 14 -3.57 3.90 -15.56
CA ALA A 14 -3.04 3.52 -14.25
C ALA A 14 -2.00 2.40 -14.37
N VAL A 15 -0.90 2.50 -13.61
CA VAL A 15 -0.04 1.38 -13.27
C VAL A 15 -0.57 0.78 -11.97
N ILE A 16 -1.07 -0.45 -12.03
CA ILE A 16 -1.61 -1.16 -10.86
C ILE A 16 -0.82 -2.45 -10.70
N LEU A 17 -0.07 -2.55 -9.62
CA LEU A 17 0.79 -3.68 -9.30
C LEU A 17 0.28 -4.42 -8.05
N ARG A 18 0.26 -5.77 -8.11
CA ARG A 18 -0.07 -6.65 -6.99
C ARG A 18 0.72 -7.95 -7.11
N ASP A 19 1.38 -8.40 -6.05
CA ASP A 19 2.09 -9.69 -5.98
C ASP A 19 3.01 -9.99 -7.18
N ASN A 20 3.85 -9.01 -7.54
CA ASN A 20 4.74 -9.05 -8.71
C ASN A 20 4.01 -9.25 -10.07
N ARG A 21 2.73 -8.88 -10.12
CA ARG A 21 1.91 -8.84 -11.33
C ARG A 21 1.45 -7.41 -11.61
N ILE A 22 1.22 -7.11 -12.86
CA ILE A 22 0.64 -5.85 -13.34
C ILE A 22 -0.73 -6.11 -13.95
N LEU A 23 -1.71 -5.27 -13.62
CA LEU A 23 -3.03 -5.29 -14.26
C LEU A 23 -2.91 -4.67 -15.65
N LEU A 24 -3.28 -5.44 -16.68
CA LEU A 24 -3.26 -5.00 -18.08
C LEU A 24 -4.60 -5.29 -18.75
N SER A 25 -4.90 -4.46 -19.74
CA SER A 25 -6.05 -4.58 -20.64
C SER A 25 -5.55 -5.01 -22.02
N ARG A 26 -6.08 -6.11 -22.59
CA ARG A 26 -5.76 -6.55 -23.94
C ARG A 26 -6.64 -5.83 -24.94
N LEU A 27 -6.01 -5.17 -25.92
CA LEU A 27 -6.72 -4.43 -26.96
C LEU A 27 -7.57 -5.37 -27.84
N SER A 28 -8.75 -4.91 -28.19
CA SER A 28 -9.67 -5.64 -29.05
C SER A 28 -9.21 -5.61 -30.52
N LYS A 29 -9.73 -6.54 -31.33
CA LYS A 29 -9.46 -6.60 -32.78
C LYS A 29 -9.94 -5.37 -33.55
N ALA A 30 -10.80 -4.55 -32.94
CA ALA A 30 -11.20 -3.26 -33.51
C ALA A 30 -10.07 -2.22 -33.46
N VAL A 31 -9.16 -2.36 -32.47
CA VAL A 31 -8.03 -1.44 -32.26
C VAL A 31 -6.75 -1.93 -32.94
N THR A 32 -6.43 -3.20 -32.79
CA THR A 32 -5.22 -3.82 -33.37
C THR A 32 -5.49 -5.24 -33.84
N ARG A 33 -4.74 -5.69 -34.87
CA ARG A 33 -4.83 -7.08 -35.37
C ARG A 33 -3.98 -8.03 -34.55
N ASP A 34 -2.90 -7.53 -33.98
CA ASP A 34 -1.98 -8.30 -33.16
C ASP A 34 -2.41 -8.29 -31.71
N GLU A 35 -2.07 -9.34 -30.98
CA GLU A 35 -2.23 -9.35 -29.53
C GLU A 35 -1.35 -8.26 -28.93
N LEU A 36 -1.97 -7.36 -28.17
CA LEU A 36 -1.26 -6.26 -27.54
C LEU A 36 -1.94 -5.89 -26.22
N TRP A 37 -1.17 -5.90 -25.15
CA TRP A 37 -1.59 -5.52 -23.81
C TRP A 37 -1.17 -4.09 -23.51
N THR A 38 -2.02 -3.31 -22.85
CA THR A 38 -1.76 -1.93 -22.46
C THR A 38 -2.15 -1.71 -21.00
N LEU A 39 -1.73 -0.57 -20.43
CA LEU A 39 -2.24 -0.14 -19.13
C LEU A 39 -3.76 0.07 -19.23
N PRO A 40 -4.54 -0.27 -18.19
CA PRO A 40 -5.95 0.09 -18.14
C PRO A 40 -6.09 1.61 -18.11
N GLY A 41 -7.04 2.12 -18.91
CA GLY A 41 -7.25 3.55 -19.08
C GLY A 41 -7.55 3.94 -20.51
N GLY A 42 -7.98 5.18 -20.71
CA GLY A 42 -8.42 5.65 -22.01
C GLY A 42 -8.52 7.16 -22.14
N GLY A 43 -9.29 7.60 -23.13
CA GLY A 43 -9.45 9.01 -23.44
C GLY A 43 -10.25 9.77 -22.38
N LEU A 44 -9.91 11.03 -22.18
CA LEU A 44 -10.71 11.92 -21.35
C LEU A 44 -11.94 12.38 -22.12
N ASP A 45 -13.09 12.39 -21.47
CA ASP A 45 -14.28 13.08 -21.94
C ASP A 45 -14.12 14.59 -21.86
N HIS A 46 -14.94 15.33 -22.61
CA HIS A 46 -14.85 16.78 -22.61
C HIS A 46 -15.16 17.37 -21.22
N GLY A 47 -14.18 18.01 -20.62
CA GLY A 47 -14.28 18.60 -19.28
C GLY A 47 -14.05 17.62 -18.12
N GLU A 48 -13.71 16.37 -18.43
CA GLU A 48 -13.42 15.36 -17.42
C GLU A 48 -12.04 15.58 -16.78
N ASP A 49 -11.98 15.44 -15.47
CA ASP A 49 -10.72 15.44 -14.73
C ASP A 49 -9.93 14.14 -15.01
N PRO A 50 -8.62 14.18 -15.26
CA PRO A 50 -7.82 13.00 -15.60
C PRO A 50 -7.86 11.88 -14.54
N ARG A 51 -7.95 12.20 -13.25
CA ARG A 51 -8.07 11.18 -12.19
C ARG A 51 -9.43 10.50 -12.24
N SER A 52 -10.49 11.25 -12.51
CA SER A 52 -11.83 10.69 -12.67
C SER A 52 -11.89 9.79 -13.90
N ALA A 53 -11.30 10.24 -15.02
CA ALA A 53 -11.21 9.46 -16.26
C ALA A 53 -10.54 8.10 -16.04
N VAL A 54 -9.36 8.07 -15.41
CA VAL A 54 -8.65 6.80 -15.21
C VAL A 54 -9.41 5.85 -14.29
N VAL A 55 -10.07 6.32 -13.23
CA VAL A 55 -10.89 5.48 -12.34
C VAL A 55 -12.09 4.87 -13.09
N ARG A 56 -12.78 5.68 -13.92
CA ARG A 56 -13.88 5.21 -14.78
C ARG A 56 -13.40 4.16 -15.77
N GLU A 57 -12.33 4.45 -16.50
CA GLU A 57 -11.76 3.54 -17.53
C GLU A 57 -11.28 2.22 -16.92
N VAL A 58 -10.58 2.27 -15.76
CA VAL A 58 -10.15 1.05 -15.05
C VAL A 58 -11.37 0.19 -14.72
N TYR A 59 -12.45 0.78 -14.24
CA TYR A 59 -13.67 0.02 -13.95
C TYR A 59 -14.30 -0.57 -15.22
N GLU A 60 -14.43 0.21 -16.28
CA GLU A 60 -15.03 -0.22 -17.56
C GLU A 60 -14.23 -1.36 -18.20
N GLU A 61 -12.90 -1.27 -18.18
CA GLU A 61 -12.01 -2.24 -18.79
C GLU A 61 -11.73 -3.48 -17.93
N THR A 62 -11.79 -3.36 -16.58
CA THR A 62 -11.35 -4.43 -15.67
C THR A 62 -12.40 -4.87 -14.65
N GLY A 63 -13.47 -4.11 -14.45
CA GLY A 63 -14.47 -4.35 -13.42
C GLY A 63 -13.98 -4.09 -11.98
N LEU A 64 -12.77 -3.51 -11.83
CA LEU A 64 -12.18 -3.26 -10.52
C LEU A 64 -12.33 -1.80 -10.14
N HIS A 65 -12.64 -1.56 -8.87
CA HIS A 65 -12.67 -0.22 -8.30
C HIS A 65 -11.25 0.15 -7.84
N ALA A 66 -10.57 0.95 -8.65
CA ALA A 66 -9.22 1.42 -8.34
C ALA A 66 -9.24 2.77 -7.64
N GLU A 67 -8.27 2.95 -6.76
CA GLU A 67 -7.83 4.26 -6.30
C GLU A 67 -6.56 4.66 -7.04
N VAL A 68 -6.34 5.97 -7.21
CA VAL A 68 -5.14 6.50 -7.87
C VAL A 68 -4.47 7.58 -7.04
N GLY A 69 -3.16 7.65 -7.14
CA GLY A 69 -2.33 8.64 -6.46
C GLY A 69 -2.62 10.08 -6.90
N GLU A 70 -2.05 11.04 -6.20
CA GLU A 70 -2.18 12.47 -6.54
C GLU A 70 -1.25 12.89 -7.67
N LEU A 71 -0.10 12.24 -7.76
CA LEU A 71 0.92 12.56 -8.75
C LEU A 71 0.76 11.68 -9.99
N ALA A 72 1.01 12.27 -11.14
CA ALA A 72 1.03 11.57 -12.42
C ALA A 72 2.33 11.84 -13.18
N ARG A 73 2.72 10.89 -14.02
CA ARG A 73 3.76 11.05 -15.02
C ARG A 73 3.13 11.28 -16.39
N VAL A 74 3.77 12.08 -17.23
CA VAL A 74 3.26 12.37 -18.57
C VAL A 74 4.21 11.78 -19.60
N TYR A 75 3.66 10.90 -20.44
CA TYR A 75 4.36 10.30 -21.58
C TYR A 75 3.82 10.84 -22.89
N SER A 76 4.69 11.02 -23.84
CA SER A 76 4.36 11.60 -25.15
C SER A 76 4.75 10.64 -26.26
N ALA A 77 3.83 10.38 -27.19
CA ALA A 77 4.14 9.61 -28.38
C ALA A 77 3.67 10.33 -29.64
N HIS A 78 4.59 10.55 -30.56
CA HIS A 78 4.32 11.09 -31.87
C HIS A 78 4.27 9.96 -32.90
N LEU A 79 3.13 9.81 -33.56
CA LEU A 79 2.79 8.70 -34.48
C LEU A 79 2.40 9.25 -35.84
N PRO A 80 3.38 9.68 -36.68
CA PRO A 80 3.09 10.25 -37.99
C PRO A 80 2.60 9.18 -38.97
N GLY A 81 1.48 9.47 -39.64
CA GLY A 81 0.91 8.61 -40.67
C GLY A 81 0.14 7.39 -40.16
N VAL A 82 -0.24 7.36 -38.92
CA VAL A 82 -1.09 6.30 -38.34
C VAL A 82 -2.51 6.39 -38.92
N TRP A 83 -3.16 5.21 -39.08
CA TRP A 83 -4.56 5.14 -39.48
C TRP A 83 -5.50 5.39 -38.29
N ARG A 84 -6.41 6.36 -38.46
CA ARG A 84 -7.48 6.66 -37.49
C ARG A 84 -8.76 6.97 -38.27
N GLU A 85 -9.87 6.31 -37.92
CA GLU A 85 -11.17 6.53 -38.53
C GLU A 85 -11.12 6.49 -40.07
N GLY A 86 -10.39 5.53 -40.64
CA GLY A 86 -10.24 5.37 -42.09
C GLY A 86 -9.37 6.39 -42.80
N LYS A 87 -8.62 7.23 -42.06
CA LYS A 87 -7.71 8.25 -42.62
C LYS A 87 -6.32 8.14 -42.03
N ARG A 88 -5.30 8.51 -42.81
CA ARG A 88 -3.95 8.69 -42.30
C ARG A 88 -3.86 10.07 -41.62
N VAL A 89 -3.39 10.08 -40.38
CA VAL A 89 -3.24 11.30 -39.59
C VAL A 89 -1.83 11.38 -38.99
N ASP A 90 -1.41 12.56 -38.65
CA ASP A 90 -0.25 12.83 -37.82
C ASP A 90 -0.73 12.92 -36.37
N ALA A 91 -0.62 11.80 -35.62
CA ALA A 91 -1.18 11.69 -34.29
C ALA A 91 -0.13 11.98 -33.22
N HIS A 92 -0.51 12.76 -32.24
CA HIS A 92 0.25 13.04 -31.02
C HIS A 92 -0.56 12.64 -29.79
N ALA A 93 -0.09 11.63 -29.07
CA ALA A 93 -0.73 11.14 -27.85
C ALA A 93 -0.01 11.67 -26.62
N LEU A 94 -0.72 12.37 -25.75
CA LEU A 94 -0.31 12.71 -24.39
C LEU A 94 -0.99 11.73 -23.43
N ARG A 95 -0.20 11.02 -22.66
CA ARG A 95 -0.65 9.95 -21.76
C ARG A 95 -0.27 10.32 -20.34
N ILE A 96 -1.29 10.53 -19.50
CA ILE A 96 -1.17 10.87 -18.09
C ILE A 96 -1.28 9.54 -17.34
N VAL A 97 -0.20 9.11 -16.67
CA VAL A 97 -0.15 7.81 -16.00
C VAL A 97 -0.04 8.01 -14.51
N TYR A 98 -0.99 7.46 -13.78
CA TYR A 98 -1.06 7.47 -12.33
C TYR A 98 -0.59 6.14 -11.75
N ASP A 99 0.01 6.17 -10.56
CA ASP A 99 0.13 4.99 -9.73
C ASP A 99 -1.27 4.67 -9.17
N GLY A 100 -1.73 3.43 -9.36
CA GLY A 100 -3.04 2.99 -8.91
C GLY A 100 -2.95 1.70 -8.09
N TRP A 101 -4.00 1.42 -7.34
CA TRP A 101 -4.13 0.19 -6.55
C TRP A 101 -5.60 -0.22 -6.43
N VAL A 102 -5.80 -1.50 -6.18
CA VAL A 102 -7.10 -2.09 -5.87
C VAL A 102 -6.97 -2.92 -4.58
N PRO A 103 -7.99 -3.00 -3.72
CA PRO A 103 -7.95 -3.81 -2.50
C PRO A 103 -7.51 -5.24 -2.78
N LEU A 104 -6.81 -5.87 -1.83
CA LEU A 104 -6.28 -7.24 -2.01
C LEU A 104 -7.39 -8.29 -2.15
N ASP A 105 -8.56 -8.04 -1.59
CA ASP A 105 -9.75 -8.87 -1.66
C ASP A 105 -10.62 -8.60 -2.92
N SER A 106 -10.15 -7.74 -3.82
CA SER A 106 -10.85 -7.48 -5.09
C SER A 106 -10.99 -8.77 -5.92
N PRO A 107 -12.12 -8.93 -6.64
CA PRO A 107 -12.32 -10.09 -7.51
C PRO A 107 -11.30 -10.11 -8.67
N GLU A 108 -11.24 -11.23 -9.38
CA GLU A 108 -10.46 -11.29 -10.63
C GLU A 108 -11.00 -10.31 -11.67
N PRO A 109 -10.09 -9.66 -12.45
CA PRO A 109 -10.48 -8.68 -13.44
C PRO A 109 -11.38 -9.28 -14.53
N ARG A 110 -12.36 -8.51 -14.96
CA ARG A 110 -13.26 -8.84 -16.07
C ARG A 110 -13.69 -7.57 -16.80
N VAL A 111 -13.79 -7.63 -18.11
CA VAL A 111 -14.28 -6.50 -18.90
C VAL A 111 -15.75 -6.27 -18.63
N VAL A 112 -16.12 -5.03 -18.36
CA VAL A 112 -17.52 -4.59 -18.12
C VAL A 112 -18.07 -3.82 -19.32
N GLU A 113 -17.18 -3.10 -20.02
CA GLU A 113 -17.54 -2.33 -21.21
C GLU A 113 -18.06 -3.27 -22.34
N VAL A 114 -19.15 -2.87 -22.97
CA VAL A 114 -19.73 -3.60 -24.13
C VAL A 114 -19.28 -2.90 -25.42
N ASP A 115 -18.75 -3.67 -26.37
CA ASP A 115 -18.27 -3.20 -27.67
C ASP A 115 -17.12 -2.17 -27.60
N GLY A 116 -16.35 -2.19 -26.51
CA GLY A 116 -15.24 -1.27 -26.25
C GLY A 116 -13.92 -1.62 -26.92
N SER A 117 -12.90 -0.88 -26.52
CA SER A 117 -11.53 -1.04 -27.00
C SER A 117 -10.81 -2.23 -26.37
N THR A 118 -11.30 -2.78 -25.26
CA THR A 118 -10.70 -3.86 -24.46
C THR A 118 -11.41 -5.18 -24.69
N ALA A 119 -10.64 -6.23 -24.99
CA ALA A 119 -11.16 -7.59 -25.18
C ALA A 119 -11.02 -8.47 -23.95
N GLU A 120 -10.05 -8.18 -23.08
CA GLU A 120 -9.70 -8.96 -21.90
C GLU A 120 -8.97 -8.09 -20.89
N ALA A 121 -9.11 -8.38 -19.60
CA ALA A 121 -8.31 -7.80 -18.55
C ALA A 121 -7.71 -8.92 -17.68
N ALA A 122 -6.44 -8.82 -17.34
CA ALA A 122 -5.76 -9.85 -16.54
C ALA A 122 -4.56 -9.31 -15.75
N TRP A 123 -4.24 -10.00 -14.68
CA TRP A 123 -2.99 -9.85 -13.95
C TRP A 123 -1.87 -10.59 -14.67
N GLN A 124 -0.94 -9.85 -15.27
CA GLN A 124 0.21 -10.41 -15.99
C GLN A 124 1.47 -10.38 -15.11
N PRO A 125 2.29 -11.46 -15.08
CA PRO A 125 3.56 -11.43 -14.36
C PRO A 125 4.48 -10.32 -14.90
N VAL A 126 5.02 -9.47 -14.04
CA VAL A 126 5.91 -8.37 -14.43
C VAL A 126 7.13 -8.90 -15.20
N GLY A 127 7.69 -10.05 -14.77
CA GLY A 127 8.80 -10.68 -15.45
C GLY A 127 8.49 -11.08 -16.91
N ASP A 128 7.27 -11.59 -17.17
CA ASP A 128 6.87 -11.98 -18.53
C ASP A 128 6.65 -10.77 -19.44
N VAL A 129 6.15 -9.67 -18.88
CA VAL A 129 6.02 -8.40 -19.59
C VAL A 129 7.40 -7.84 -19.97
N LEU A 130 8.33 -7.80 -19.01
CA LEU A 130 9.68 -7.27 -19.23
C LEU A 130 10.50 -8.13 -20.19
N ASN A 131 10.30 -9.44 -20.19
CA ASN A 131 11.01 -10.38 -21.09
C ASN A 131 10.34 -10.52 -22.47
N GLY A 132 9.21 -9.83 -22.70
CA GLY A 132 8.49 -9.87 -23.97
C GLY A 132 7.65 -11.13 -24.21
N ASN A 133 7.45 -11.99 -23.20
CA ASN A 133 6.54 -13.15 -23.25
C ASN A 133 5.08 -12.71 -23.33
N VAL A 134 4.75 -11.56 -22.75
CA VAL A 134 3.47 -10.86 -22.89
C VAL A 134 3.67 -9.67 -23.80
N PRO A 135 3.05 -9.64 -25.01
CA PRO A 135 3.19 -8.52 -25.95
C PRO A 135 2.57 -7.25 -25.35
N ALA A 136 3.39 -6.33 -24.88
CA ALA A 136 2.95 -5.10 -24.21
C ALA A 136 3.23 -3.85 -25.05
N ALA A 137 2.32 -2.88 -24.97
CA ALA A 137 2.53 -1.58 -25.59
C ALA A 137 3.74 -0.85 -24.97
N PRO A 138 4.48 -0.03 -25.73
CA PRO A 138 5.65 0.69 -25.21
C PRO A 138 5.36 1.48 -23.91
N LEU A 139 4.16 2.04 -23.79
CA LEU A 139 3.73 2.74 -22.58
C LEU A 139 3.83 1.87 -21.31
N VAL A 140 3.54 0.57 -21.40
CA VAL A 140 3.61 -0.35 -20.25
C VAL A 140 5.05 -0.46 -19.76
N LEU A 141 6.01 -0.62 -20.69
CA LEU A 141 7.43 -0.76 -20.37
C LEU A 141 8.01 0.56 -19.82
N GLU A 142 7.66 1.69 -20.45
CA GLU A 142 8.05 3.03 -19.99
C GLU A 142 7.53 3.28 -18.56
N ALA A 143 6.25 3.00 -18.32
CA ALA A 143 5.63 3.24 -17.02
C ALA A 143 6.18 2.29 -15.92
N LEU A 144 6.47 1.02 -16.25
CA LEU A 144 7.10 0.09 -15.31
C LEU A 144 8.52 0.52 -14.93
N ALA A 145 9.30 1.06 -15.88
CA ALA A 145 10.66 1.54 -15.62
C ALA A 145 10.67 2.75 -14.64
N ASP A 146 9.63 3.57 -14.72
CA ASP A 146 9.49 4.77 -13.88
C ASP A 146 8.69 4.53 -12.59
N HIS A 147 8.15 3.31 -12.39
CA HIS A 147 7.32 3.01 -11.24
C HIS A 147 8.18 2.88 -9.97
N LEU A 148 7.86 3.72 -8.98
CA LEU A 148 8.45 3.67 -7.64
C LEU A 148 7.36 3.35 -6.61
N PRO A 149 7.66 2.50 -5.60
CA PRO A 149 6.75 2.29 -4.48
C PRO A 149 6.42 3.59 -3.77
N HIS A 150 5.22 3.69 -3.23
CA HIS A 150 4.86 4.83 -2.40
C HIS A 150 5.65 4.81 -1.10
N ARG A 151 6.48 5.84 -0.88
CA ARG A 151 7.22 5.97 0.37
C ARG A 151 6.31 6.43 1.49
N LYS A 152 6.24 5.62 2.54
CA LYS A 152 5.44 5.92 3.72
C LYS A 152 6.29 5.77 4.96
N GLN A 153 6.40 6.84 5.74
CA GLN A 153 7.04 6.81 7.04
C GLN A 153 5.97 6.96 8.13
N ARG A 154 6.04 6.10 9.14
CA ARG A 154 5.19 6.17 10.33
C ARG A 154 6.06 6.27 11.57
N VAL A 155 5.77 7.23 12.43
CA VAL A 155 6.35 7.32 13.77
C VAL A 155 5.33 6.81 14.77
N ALA A 156 5.76 5.94 15.67
CA ALA A 156 4.92 5.33 16.70
C ALA A 156 5.64 5.37 18.06
N ALA A 157 4.87 5.36 19.13
CA ALA A 157 5.38 5.27 20.50
C ALA A 157 4.89 3.97 21.15
N TYR A 158 5.78 3.24 21.81
CA TYR A 158 5.49 1.98 22.48
C TYR A 158 5.99 1.97 23.91
N ALA A 159 5.26 1.32 24.80
CA ALA A 159 5.54 1.22 26.23
C ALA A 159 6.12 -0.16 26.58
N LEU A 160 7.32 -0.20 27.15
CA LEU A 160 7.80 -1.35 27.87
C LEU A 160 7.33 -1.27 29.31
N ILE A 161 6.33 -2.08 29.66
CA ILE A 161 5.72 -2.12 31.00
C ILE A 161 6.04 -3.51 31.60
N VAL A 162 6.91 -3.53 32.59
CA VAL A 162 7.36 -4.76 33.25
C VAL A 162 6.90 -4.78 34.69
N ARG A 163 6.35 -5.92 35.14
CA ARG A 163 5.94 -6.18 36.53
C ARG A 163 6.49 -7.52 36.98
N GLY A 164 7.53 -7.48 37.84
CA GLY A 164 8.23 -8.71 38.25
C GLY A 164 8.88 -9.42 37.07
N ASP A 165 8.47 -10.66 36.83
CA ASP A 165 8.93 -11.50 35.73
C ASP A 165 8.01 -11.48 34.49
N ARG A 166 7.12 -10.49 34.40
CA ARG A 166 6.13 -10.39 33.32
C ARG A 166 6.19 -9.03 32.62
N VAL A 167 5.87 -9.04 31.34
CA VAL A 167 5.70 -7.83 30.51
C VAL A 167 4.27 -7.74 30.01
N LEU A 168 3.72 -6.53 29.98
CA LEU A 168 2.39 -6.26 29.42
C LEU A 168 2.50 -6.21 27.91
N LEU A 169 1.76 -7.05 27.21
CA LEU A 169 1.70 -7.10 25.74
C LEU A 169 0.25 -7.05 25.25
N THR A 170 0.08 -6.54 24.04
CA THR A 170 -1.17 -6.57 23.28
C THR A 170 -1.03 -7.53 22.10
N ARG A 171 -2.13 -8.21 21.71
CA ARG A 171 -2.14 -9.12 20.57
C ARG A 171 -2.81 -8.45 19.38
N ILE A 172 -2.15 -8.57 18.23
CA ILE A 172 -2.62 -7.97 16.98
C ILE A 172 -3.81 -8.78 16.45
N SER A 173 -4.94 -8.10 16.21
CA SER A 173 -6.16 -8.65 15.65
C SER A 173 -6.01 -9.02 14.17
N GLU A 174 -7.03 -9.66 13.59
CA GLU A 174 -7.09 -9.99 12.15
C GLU A 174 -7.05 -8.74 11.24
N ARG A 175 -7.30 -7.56 11.78
CA ARG A 175 -7.24 -6.28 11.04
C ARG A 175 -5.82 -5.70 10.94
N GLY A 176 -4.88 -6.19 11.75
CA GLY A 176 -3.49 -5.72 11.78
C GLY A 176 -2.54 -6.58 10.96
N HIS A 177 -1.40 -6.00 10.59
CA HIS A 177 -0.28 -6.78 10.07
C HIS A 177 0.27 -7.70 11.16
N HIS A 178 0.67 -8.94 10.81
CA HIS A 178 1.13 -9.95 11.77
C HIS A 178 0.06 -10.39 12.79
N SER A 179 -1.18 -10.55 12.31
CA SER A 179 -2.29 -11.05 13.13
C SER A 179 -1.91 -12.26 13.99
N GLY A 180 -2.33 -12.25 15.26
CA GLY A 180 -2.01 -13.26 16.26
C GLY A 180 -0.66 -13.09 16.95
N SER A 181 0.22 -12.21 16.48
CA SER A 181 1.48 -11.88 17.16
C SER A 181 1.26 -10.90 18.30
N TRP A 182 2.14 -10.96 19.30
CA TRP A 182 2.12 -10.05 20.43
C TRP A 182 3.13 -8.92 20.24
N THR A 183 2.75 -7.72 20.68
CA THR A 183 3.58 -6.52 20.59
C THR A 183 3.51 -5.70 21.89
N LEU A 184 4.35 -4.68 22.02
CA LEU A 184 4.24 -3.70 23.10
C LEU A 184 2.96 -2.88 22.92
N PRO A 185 2.27 -2.48 24.03
CA PRO A 185 1.20 -1.51 23.94
C PRO A 185 1.70 -0.20 23.35
N GLY A 186 0.91 0.40 22.46
CA GLY A 186 1.26 1.64 21.81
C GLY A 186 0.91 1.67 20.33
N GLY A 187 1.07 2.83 19.71
CA GLY A 187 0.69 3.01 18.32
C GLY A 187 1.17 4.31 17.70
N GLY A 188 0.49 4.74 16.65
CA GLY A 188 0.88 5.91 15.88
C GLY A 188 0.76 7.22 16.65
N ILE A 189 1.69 8.13 16.36
CA ILE A 189 1.66 9.49 16.88
C ILE A 189 0.87 10.34 15.87
N ASP A 190 -0.19 10.97 16.31
CA ASP A 190 -1.00 11.84 15.46
C ASP A 190 -0.30 13.16 15.18
N HIS A 191 -0.70 13.81 14.08
CA HIS A 191 -0.11 15.10 13.70
C HIS A 191 -0.28 16.16 14.77
N GLY A 192 0.82 16.66 15.33
CA GLY A 192 0.85 17.65 16.40
C GLY A 192 0.74 17.06 17.80
N GLU A 193 0.60 15.74 17.95
CA GLU A 193 0.59 15.07 19.23
C GLU A 193 2.02 14.84 19.74
N SER A 194 2.22 14.95 21.06
CA SER A 194 3.52 14.59 21.63
C SER A 194 3.66 13.07 21.75
N PRO A 195 4.89 12.50 21.59
CA PRO A 195 5.07 11.05 21.72
C PRO A 195 4.57 10.47 23.06
N ARG A 196 4.68 11.23 24.14
CA ARG A 196 4.23 10.79 25.46
C ARG A 196 2.70 10.78 25.57
N SER A 197 2.04 11.82 25.04
CA SER A 197 0.58 11.88 25.02
C SER A 197 -0.03 10.80 24.13
N ALA A 198 0.58 10.54 22.97
CA ALA A 198 0.21 9.43 22.08
C ALA A 198 0.29 8.10 22.84
N LEU A 199 1.40 7.85 23.53
CA LEU A 199 1.59 6.61 24.27
C LEU A 199 0.58 6.43 25.41
N GLU A 200 0.30 7.49 26.17
CA GLU A 200 -0.74 7.46 27.22
C GLU A 200 -2.13 7.16 26.66
N ARG A 201 -2.47 7.73 25.51
CA ARG A 201 -3.73 7.49 24.79
C ARG A 201 -3.82 6.04 24.32
N GLU A 202 -2.80 5.55 23.57
CA GLU A 202 -2.75 4.19 23.02
C GLU A 202 -2.80 3.11 24.11
N VAL A 203 -2.03 3.27 25.18
CA VAL A 203 -2.05 2.32 26.32
C VAL A 203 -3.44 2.30 26.97
N HIS A 204 -4.12 3.44 27.04
CA HIS A 204 -5.47 3.47 27.56
C HIS A 204 -6.47 2.79 26.62
N GLU A 205 -6.40 3.04 25.31
CA GLU A 205 -7.27 2.46 24.30
C GLU A 205 -7.09 0.95 24.18
N GLU A 206 -5.85 0.48 24.14
CA GLU A 206 -5.54 -0.94 23.96
C GLU A 206 -5.62 -1.77 25.25
N CYS A 207 -5.31 -1.17 26.39
CA CYS A 207 -5.18 -1.92 27.66
C CYS A 207 -6.18 -1.49 28.74
N GLY A 208 -6.95 -0.42 28.57
CA GLY A 208 -7.90 0.09 29.55
C GLY A 208 -7.26 0.63 30.82
N VAL A 209 -5.95 0.88 30.82
CA VAL A 209 -5.21 1.34 31.99
C VAL A 209 -4.52 2.67 31.72
N ARG A 210 -4.35 3.47 32.77
CA ARG A 210 -3.50 4.67 32.70
C ARG A 210 -2.06 4.28 33.00
N CYS A 211 -1.13 4.77 32.19
CA CYS A 211 0.30 4.58 32.43
C CYS A 211 1.00 5.90 32.77
N GLU A 212 2.10 5.80 33.49
CA GLU A 212 3.08 6.88 33.66
C GLU A 212 4.25 6.61 32.74
N VAL A 213 4.48 7.50 31.77
CA VAL A 213 5.54 7.37 30.77
C VAL A 213 6.87 7.85 31.34
N GLY A 214 7.81 6.95 31.48
CA GLY A 214 9.17 7.14 31.98
C GLY A 214 10.15 7.66 30.92
N SER A 215 11.40 7.21 31.00
CA SER A 215 12.45 7.59 30.07
C SER A 215 12.29 6.93 28.69
N LEU A 216 12.81 7.61 27.67
CA LEU A 216 13.04 6.95 26.36
C LEU A 216 14.10 5.88 26.57
N LEU A 217 13.75 4.64 26.24
CA LEU A 217 14.63 3.49 26.35
C LEU A 217 15.54 3.40 25.12
N ASP A 218 14.93 3.45 23.93
CA ASP A 218 15.64 3.39 22.64
C ASP A 218 14.72 3.81 21.48
N VAL A 219 15.33 3.87 20.29
CA VAL A 219 14.62 4.05 19.01
C VAL A 219 14.88 2.80 18.16
N HIS A 220 13.82 2.11 17.79
CA HIS A 220 13.86 0.95 16.91
C HIS A 220 13.22 1.30 15.57
N ASP A 221 13.72 0.77 14.47
CA ASP A 221 13.10 0.99 13.18
C ASP A 221 12.94 -0.32 12.39
N VAL A 222 11.97 -0.29 11.48
CA VAL A 222 11.72 -1.39 10.54
C VAL A 222 11.47 -0.78 9.17
N HIS A 223 12.20 -1.27 8.17
CA HIS A 223 12.05 -0.83 6.79
C HIS A 223 11.81 -2.03 5.88
N PHE A 224 10.76 -1.99 5.10
CA PHE A 224 10.43 -3.04 4.14
C PHE A 224 9.59 -2.54 2.96
N ASP A 225 9.73 -3.19 1.82
CA ASP A 225 8.81 -3.09 0.70
C ASP A 225 7.67 -4.10 0.88
N GLY A 226 6.42 -3.65 0.75
CA GLY A 226 5.26 -4.50 0.94
C GLY A 226 4.03 -4.01 0.20
N THR A 227 2.97 -4.79 0.28
CA THR A 227 1.65 -4.40 -0.24
C THR A 227 0.70 -4.19 0.94
N ALA A 228 0.18 -2.97 1.08
CA ALA A 228 -0.82 -2.64 2.10
C ALA A 228 -2.15 -3.37 1.84
N PRO A 229 -3.04 -3.52 2.83
CA PRO A 229 -4.37 -4.11 2.65
C PRO A 229 -5.22 -3.43 1.56
N SER A 230 -4.98 -2.14 1.31
CA SER A 230 -5.57 -1.40 0.18
C SER A 230 -5.13 -1.90 -1.20
N GLY A 231 -4.09 -2.76 -1.27
CA GLY A 231 -3.44 -3.18 -2.50
C GLY A 231 -2.36 -2.23 -2.99
N ARG A 232 -2.11 -1.12 -2.29
CA ARG A 232 -1.05 -0.17 -2.65
C ARG A 232 0.32 -0.73 -2.30
N ARG A 233 1.25 -0.67 -3.24
CA ARG A 233 2.63 -1.02 -3.00
C ARG A 233 3.33 0.12 -2.23
N GLU A 234 3.92 -0.19 -1.08
CA GLU A 234 4.54 0.77 -0.19
C GLU A 234 6.00 0.38 0.12
N ASP A 235 6.88 1.36 0.05
CA ASP A 235 8.22 1.38 0.68
C ASP A 235 7.99 1.95 2.08
N PHE A 236 7.81 1.05 3.07
CA PHE A 236 7.33 1.40 4.41
C PHE A 236 8.47 1.44 5.41
N HIS A 237 8.62 2.57 6.09
CA HIS A 237 9.58 2.79 7.16
C HIS A 237 8.86 3.16 8.46
N ALA A 238 8.85 2.26 9.43
CA ALA A 238 8.34 2.53 10.76
C ALA A 238 9.47 2.91 11.71
N VAL A 239 9.29 4.01 12.44
CA VAL A 239 10.19 4.45 13.51
C VAL A 239 9.44 4.34 14.84
N HIS A 240 9.95 3.53 15.75
CA HIS A 240 9.34 3.22 17.04
C HIS A 240 10.13 3.89 18.16
N LEU A 241 9.49 4.79 18.89
CA LEU A 241 10.02 5.39 20.10
C LEU A 241 9.65 4.49 21.28
N LEU A 242 10.62 3.82 21.89
CA LEU A 242 10.42 2.88 22.98
C LEU A 242 10.59 3.60 24.31
N PHE A 243 9.54 3.61 25.13
CA PHE A 243 9.57 4.22 26.45
C PHE A 243 9.44 3.15 27.54
N GLU A 244 10.13 3.32 28.64
CA GLU A 244 9.75 2.68 29.87
C GLU A 244 8.43 3.30 30.37
N ALA A 245 7.53 2.48 30.88
CA ALA A 245 6.33 2.97 31.50
C ALA A 245 5.90 2.09 32.68
N THR A 246 5.07 2.65 33.55
CA THR A 246 4.51 1.95 34.68
C THR A 246 2.99 2.10 34.72
N VAL A 247 2.32 1.11 35.29
CA VAL A 247 0.88 1.13 35.56
C VAL A 247 0.62 0.85 37.04
N PRO A 248 -0.50 1.28 37.61
CA PRO A 248 -0.85 0.96 39.00
C PRO A 248 -0.76 -0.55 39.28
N THR A 249 -0.28 -0.93 40.46
CA THR A 249 -0.06 -2.32 40.83
C THR A 249 -1.33 -3.16 40.88
N ASP A 250 -2.47 -2.53 41.11
CA ASP A 250 -3.81 -3.10 41.13
C ASP A 250 -4.55 -3.00 39.79
N ALA A 251 -3.89 -2.46 38.76
CA ALA A 251 -4.49 -2.35 37.42
C ALA A 251 -4.70 -3.75 36.80
N GLU A 252 -5.91 -3.98 36.32
CA GLU A 252 -6.31 -5.15 35.56
C GLU A 252 -6.51 -4.77 34.08
N PRO A 253 -5.51 -5.02 33.22
CA PRO A 253 -5.60 -4.66 31.81
C PRO A 253 -6.71 -5.43 31.10
N ARG A 254 -7.46 -4.73 30.25
CA ARG A 254 -8.49 -5.28 29.37
C ARG A 254 -8.54 -4.47 28.09
N VAL A 255 -8.89 -5.11 26.99
CA VAL A 255 -9.10 -4.40 25.73
C VAL A 255 -10.33 -3.50 25.85
N GLU A 256 -10.16 -2.20 25.60
CA GLU A 256 -11.26 -1.23 25.52
C GLU A 256 -11.54 -0.78 24.10
N GLU A 257 -10.56 -0.93 23.21
CA GLU A 257 -10.71 -0.57 21.81
C GLU A 257 -11.81 -1.43 21.13
N VAL A 258 -12.78 -0.75 20.51
CA VAL A 258 -13.85 -1.41 19.73
C VAL A 258 -13.47 -1.34 18.25
N ASP A 259 -13.45 -2.49 17.59
CA ASP A 259 -13.11 -2.58 16.16
C ASP A 259 -11.67 -2.17 15.78
N GLY A 260 -10.74 -2.18 16.72
CA GLY A 260 -9.36 -1.82 16.55
C GLY A 260 -8.42 -2.92 16.09
N THR A 261 -7.13 -2.61 16.18
CA THR A 261 -6.05 -3.54 15.80
C THR A 261 -5.60 -4.46 16.92
N THR A 262 -6.14 -4.31 18.13
CA THR A 262 -5.84 -5.13 19.31
C THR A 262 -7.04 -5.98 19.70
N ASP A 263 -6.85 -7.31 19.87
CA ASP A 263 -7.90 -8.25 20.28
C ASP A 263 -7.66 -8.90 21.64
N ALA A 264 -6.47 -8.79 22.21
CA ALA A 264 -6.16 -9.29 23.53
C ALA A 264 -5.05 -8.46 24.21
N VAL A 265 -5.07 -8.43 25.55
CA VAL A 265 -4.01 -7.86 26.37
C VAL A 265 -3.67 -8.87 27.49
N ALA A 266 -2.40 -9.05 27.78
CA ALA A 266 -1.97 -10.00 28.82
C ALA A 266 -0.63 -9.62 29.47
N TRP A 267 -0.46 -10.01 30.74
CA TRP A 267 0.83 -10.08 31.40
C TRP A 267 1.53 -11.38 31.01
N VAL A 268 2.50 -11.30 30.12
CA VAL A 268 3.23 -12.46 29.56
C VAL A 268 4.51 -12.69 30.34
N PRO A 269 4.79 -13.92 30.80
CA PRO A 269 6.05 -14.27 31.44
C PRO A 269 7.24 -14.05 30.50
N LEU A 270 8.29 -13.41 30.99
CA LEU A 270 9.52 -13.21 30.21
C LEU A 270 10.13 -14.54 29.72
N ALA A 271 10.04 -15.58 30.54
CA ALA A 271 10.53 -16.91 30.19
C ALA A 271 9.85 -17.51 28.94
N GLU A 272 8.56 -17.27 28.73
CA GLU A 272 7.83 -17.74 27.53
C GLU A 272 8.29 -17.02 26.25
N ILE A 273 8.66 -15.72 26.38
CA ILE A 273 9.23 -14.95 25.28
C ILE A 273 10.62 -15.44 24.92
N GLU A 274 11.47 -15.67 25.94
CA GLU A 274 12.83 -16.20 25.78
C GLU A 274 12.83 -17.62 25.17
N ALA A 275 11.89 -18.46 25.60
CA ALA A 275 11.71 -19.81 25.06
C ALA A 275 11.11 -19.83 23.64
N GLY A 276 10.59 -18.69 23.15
CA GLY A 276 9.92 -18.64 21.84
C GLY A 276 8.57 -19.35 21.80
N GLU A 277 7.92 -19.54 22.95
CA GLU A 277 6.64 -20.25 23.07
C GLU A 277 5.46 -19.44 22.52
N ILE A 278 5.63 -18.11 22.47
CA ILE A 278 4.61 -17.19 21.92
C ILE A 278 5.22 -16.33 20.79
N PRO A 279 4.45 -16.04 19.74
CA PRO A 279 4.91 -15.19 18.65
C PRO A 279 4.91 -13.72 19.10
N VAL A 280 6.09 -13.12 19.24
CA VAL A 280 6.26 -11.70 19.53
C VAL A 280 6.93 -11.00 18.37
N LEU A 281 6.59 -9.73 18.12
CA LEU A 281 7.29 -8.90 17.16
C LEU A 281 8.71 -8.56 17.66
N ASP A 282 9.62 -8.29 16.74
CA ASP A 282 11.04 -7.98 17.03
C ASP A 282 11.19 -6.78 17.97
N VAL A 283 10.33 -5.80 17.90
CA VAL A 283 10.30 -4.64 18.78
C VAL A 283 10.20 -5.02 20.27
N VAL A 284 9.49 -6.11 20.59
CA VAL A 284 9.38 -6.62 21.98
C VAL A 284 10.73 -7.14 22.47
N ARG A 285 11.38 -7.97 21.65
CA ARG A 285 12.70 -8.54 21.97
C ARG A 285 13.74 -7.44 22.12
N HIS A 286 13.76 -6.50 21.16
CA HIS A 286 14.66 -5.36 21.19
C HIS A 286 14.49 -4.51 22.46
N ALA A 287 13.26 -4.17 22.85
CA ALA A 287 13.00 -3.38 24.05
C ALA A 287 13.46 -4.11 25.35
N LEU A 288 13.25 -5.43 25.44
CA LEU A 288 13.72 -6.23 26.57
C LEU A 288 15.24 -6.30 26.62
N GLU A 289 15.90 -6.48 25.48
CA GLU A 289 17.36 -6.46 25.38
C GLU A 289 17.93 -5.13 25.88
N MET A 290 17.40 -4.00 25.41
CA MET A 290 17.85 -2.66 25.83
C MET A 290 17.66 -2.45 27.33
N LYS A 291 16.52 -2.84 27.90
CA LYS A 291 16.27 -2.71 29.33
C LYS A 291 17.28 -3.48 30.18
N TYR A 292 17.59 -4.72 29.79
CA TYR A 292 18.48 -5.57 30.59
C TYR A 292 19.96 -5.46 30.22
N ALA A 293 20.31 -4.84 29.07
CA ALA A 293 21.70 -4.51 28.72
C ALA A 293 22.25 -3.36 29.59
N VAL A 294 21.43 -2.40 29.97
CA VAL A 294 21.81 -1.28 30.83
C VAL A 294 22.03 -1.69 32.30
N ALA A 295 21.52 -2.90 32.67
CA ALA A 295 21.64 -3.44 34.03
C ALA A 295 22.89 -4.32 34.24
N ARG A 296 23.73 -4.51 33.20
CA ARG A 296 25.04 -5.20 33.25
C ARG A 296 26.19 -4.19 33.19
#